data_c461fc91b754f48efaa21aa24937f427
#
_entry.id   c461fc91b754f48efaa21aa24937f427
#
_cell.length_a   1.000
_cell.length_b   1.000
_cell.length_c   1.000
_cell.angle_alpha   90.00
_cell.angle_beta   90.00
_cell.angle_gamma   90.00
#
_symmetry.space_group_name_H-M   'P 1'
#
loop_
_entity.id
_entity.type
_entity.pdbx_description
1 polymer ?
#
loop_
_entity_poly.entity_id
_entity_poly.type
_entity_poly.pdbx_seq_one_letter_code
_entity_poly.pdbx_strand_id
1 'polypeptide(L)'
;MSLVTVVWSMIAAACLTLAAVHLPVWWRNREARATLAFSLAAICTAALAMCELSMLKATTPAAYAAAQRWMNVPVALLLLALAGFAHHYLDAGLRWLAITAISLRMLSLVINFAVGESGNFLHAASLHSVPLLGEQVSMAVGVRNPWRAIGQFAVFLLMLYFIAASVRAWRRGRRVAAVLVGGSLTFFMVASLARAFVVSWGGGEVPSTVSLFALGVVAVMGYALSADLLRAKQLVVELSEREREADLAADAASLGTWTSDIVRGSVQASKKLRELFGFAPDDPLDAEQLVQRVHVDDRAAFRDRLSQAAKRRGEYQSEFRLVLPDGQLRWIAALGRVDFDARRKPLRSRGACIDITARKAAEQEMLRLRQDIAHVGRVSVMGQISAALAHEINQPLGAILRNAEAAALFMQHESPDLQEISAILEDIRKDDQRASAVIDRIRALLRHGEVAMTTLNVRSVLGDVATLLRPDAAARHVALELTLPGDIPAVRGDQVQVQQVLLNLILNGMDSLEGVSDRPRSVTVTARCEGPGSVEISVTDTGRGIDARHVGRLFEPFFTTKAKGIGMGLSISRGIIEAHGGRLWAENQAVGATFRFTLPVAS
;
A
#
# COMPACT_ATOMS: atom_id res chain seq x y z
N MET A 1 -54.43 -25.62 39.01
CA MET A 1 -54.60 -24.93 37.71
C MET A 1 -54.63 -25.96 36.61
N SER A 2 -55.57 -25.83 35.68
CA SER A 2 -55.70 -26.72 34.51
C SER A 2 -54.44 -26.60 33.64
N LEU A 3 -53.87 -27.73 33.21
CA LEU A 3 -52.69 -27.81 32.35
C LEU A 3 -52.92 -27.06 31.02
N VAL A 4 -54.10 -27.18 30.46
CA VAL A 4 -54.54 -26.43 29.28
C VAL A 4 -54.46 -24.92 29.53
N THR A 5 -54.92 -24.43 30.71
CA THR A 5 -54.81 -23.00 31.07
C THR A 5 -53.35 -22.57 31.14
N VAL A 6 -52.50 -23.37 31.80
CA VAL A 6 -51.08 -23.03 31.94
C VAL A 6 -50.38 -22.93 30.58
N VAL A 7 -50.56 -23.93 29.70
CA VAL A 7 -49.93 -23.96 28.37
C VAL A 7 -50.35 -22.77 27.52
N TRP A 8 -51.68 -22.48 27.39
CA TRP A 8 -52.15 -21.36 26.54
C TRP A 8 -51.75 -20.00 27.11
N SER A 9 -51.73 -19.86 28.45
CA SER A 9 -51.25 -18.64 29.11
C SER A 9 -49.74 -18.44 28.91
N MET A 10 -48.97 -19.50 28.94
CA MET A 10 -47.52 -19.46 28.63
C MET A 10 -47.26 -19.05 27.18
N ILE A 11 -48.04 -19.58 26.22
CA ILE A 11 -47.93 -19.19 24.81
C ILE A 11 -48.20 -17.67 24.68
N ALA A 12 -49.27 -17.18 25.29
CA ALA A 12 -49.63 -15.75 25.27
C ALA A 12 -48.51 -14.88 25.89
N ALA A 13 -48.01 -15.27 27.06
CA ALA A 13 -46.95 -14.55 27.75
C ALA A 13 -45.64 -14.51 26.93
N ALA A 14 -45.22 -15.64 26.37
CA ALA A 14 -44.01 -15.73 25.52
C ALA A 14 -44.12 -14.82 24.29
N CYS A 15 -45.27 -14.83 23.60
CA CYS A 15 -45.51 -13.98 22.44
C CYS A 15 -45.51 -12.47 22.83
N LEU A 16 -46.14 -12.10 23.94
CA LEU A 16 -46.15 -10.70 24.41
C LEU A 16 -44.72 -10.25 24.79
N THR A 17 -43.94 -11.11 25.42
CA THR A 17 -42.53 -10.81 25.74
C THR A 17 -41.72 -10.58 24.47
N LEU A 18 -41.86 -11.41 23.46
CA LEU A 18 -41.18 -11.25 22.15
C LEU A 18 -41.60 -9.94 21.47
N ALA A 19 -42.88 -9.60 21.52
CA ALA A 19 -43.38 -8.33 20.99
C ALA A 19 -42.81 -7.12 21.77
N ALA A 20 -42.75 -7.18 23.09
CA ALA A 20 -42.23 -6.11 23.95
C ALA A 20 -40.72 -5.86 23.72
N VAL A 21 -39.94 -6.88 23.39
CA VAL A 21 -38.51 -6.74 23.04
C VAL A 21 -38.31 -6.09 21.68
N HIS A 22 -39.09 -6.46 20.67
CA HIS A 22 -38.87 -6.03 19.30
C HIS A 22 -39.61 -4.75 18.89
N LEU A 23 -40.71 -4.41 19.53
CA LEU A 23 -41.47 -3.19 19.24
C LEU A 23 -40.66 -1.90 19.48
N PRO A 24 -39.88 -1.75 20.58
CA PRO A 24 -38.99 -0.60 20.77
C PRO A 24 -37.87 -0.49 19.71
N VAL A 25 -37.42 -1.61 19.15
CA VAL A 25 -36.40 -1.62 18.06
C VAL A 25 -36.98 -0.93 16.83
N TRP A 26 -38.25 -1.28 16.46
CA TRP A 26 -38.93 -0.58 15.37
C TRP A 26 -39.20 0.90 15.71
N TRP A 27 -39.53 1.20 16.97
CA TRP A 27 -39.81 2.59 17.38
C TRP A 27 -38.60 3.50 17.17
N ARG A 28 -37.41 3.00 17.43
CA ARG A 28 -36.15 3.72 17.21
C ARG A 28 -35.72 3.74 15.74
N ASN A 29 -36.03 2.69 14.99
CA ASN A 29 -35.71 2.59 13.55
C ASN A 29 -36.99 2.29 12.76
N ARG A 30 -37.67 3.34 12.28
CA ARG A 30 -38.92 3.25 11.52
C ARG A 30 -38.81 2.52 10.19
N GLU A 31 -37.60 2.38 9.65
CA GLU A 31 -37.35 1.64 8.40
C GLU A 31 -37.36 0.12 8.62
N ALA A 32 -37.22 -0.35 9.85
CA ALA A 32 -37.25 -1.77 10.20
C ALA A 32 -38.70 -2.34 10.18
N ARG A 33 -39.36 -2.28 9.02
CA ARG A 33 -40.78 -2.70 8.84
C ARG A 33 -41.00 -4.19 9.12
N ALA A 34 -40.00 -5.04 8.88
CA ALA A 34 -40.07 -6.45 9.24
C ALA A 34 -40.23 -6.65 10.76
N THR A 35 -39.55 -5.85 11.58
CA THR A 35 -39.62 -5.91 13.05
C THR A 35 -41.03 -5.49 13.55
N LEU A 36 -41.65 -4.51 12.91
CA LEU A 36 -43.05 -4.16 13.20
C LEU A 36 -44.00 -5.32 12.88
N ALA A 37 -43.89 -5.89 11.68
CA ALA A 37 -44.72 -7.01 11.25
C ALA A 37 -44.56 -8.23 12.19
N PHE A 38 -43.32 -8.50 12.63
CA PHE A 38 -43.03 -9.52 13.65
C PHE A 38 -43.74 -9.25 14.97
N SER A 39 -43.64 -8.02 15.50
CA SER A 39 -44.27 -7.66 16.77
C SER A 39 -45.79 -7.78 16.70
N LEU A 40 -46.41 -7.37 15.59
CA LEU A 40 -47.84 -7.53 15.34
C LEU A 40 -48.23 -9.02 15.27
N ALA A 41 -47.43 -9.87 14.59
CA ALA A 41 -47.67 -11.31 14.53
C ALA A 41 -47.64 -11.95 15.93
N ALA A 42 -46.69 -11.55 16.76
CA ALA A 42 -46.55 -12.04 18.14
C ALA A 42 -47.78 -11.60 19.01
N ILE A 43 -48.19 -10.33 18.94
CA ILE A 43 -49.40 -9.85 19.65
C ILE A 43 -50.65 -10.60 19.19
N CYS A 44 -50.80 -10.79 17.88
CA CYS A 44 -51.94 -11.54 17.33
C CYS A 44 -51.93 -13.02 17.77
N THR A 45 -50.75 -13.65 17.87
CA THR A 45 -50.64 -15.01 18.38
C THR A 45 -51.00 -15.10 19.86
N ALA A 46 -50.64 -14.12 20.68
CA ALA A 46 -51.06 -14.04 22.08
C ALA A 46 -52.60 -13.91 22.21
N ALA A 47 -53.21 -13.00 21.45
CA ALA A 47 -54.64 -12.85 21.41
C ALA A 47 -55.37 -14.13 20.91
N LEU A 48 -54.82 -14.79 19.90
CA LEU A 48 -55.31 -16.06 19.40
C LEU A 48 -55.28 -17.14 20.49
N ALA A 49 -54.19 -17.26 21.26
CA ALA A 49 -54.10 -18.22 22.36
C ALA A 49 -55.16 -17.98 23.43
N MET A 50 -55.47 -16.72 23.75
CA MET A 50 -56.51 -16.42 24.72
C MET A 50 -57.92 -16.73 24.19
N CYS A 51 -58.20 -16.49 22.91
CA CYS A 51 -59.43 -16.90 22.27
C CYS A 51 -59.61 -18.43 22.22
N GLU A 52 -58.54 -19.16 21.89
CA GLU A 52 -58.54 -20.63 21.93
C GLU A 52 -58.80 -21.15 23.35
N LEU A 53 -58.14 -20.61 24.35
CA LEU A 53 -58.40 -20.98 25.75
C LEU A 53 -59.87 -20.76 26.15
N SER A 54 -60.44 -19.63 25.78
CA SER A 54 -61.84 -19.32 26.05
C SER A 54 -62.80 -20.30 25.36
N MET A 55 -62.46 -20.72 24.12
CA MET A 55 -63.22 -21.69 23.32
C MET A 55 -63.11 -23.10 23.95
N LEU A 56 -61.94 -23.55 24.33
CA LEU A 56 -61.70 -24.89 24.93
C LEU A 56 -62.38 -25.05 26.30
N LYS A 57 -62.62 -23.94 27.01
CA LYS A 57 -63.31 -23.92 28.30
C LYS A 57 -64.80 -23.53 28.23
N ALA A 58 -65.33 -23.37 27.04
CA ALA A 58 -66.78 -22.98 26.89
C ALA A 58 -67.70 -24.05 27.46
N THR A 59 -68.68 -23.63 28.22
CA THR A 59 -69.68 -24.53 28.86
C THR A 59 -70.96 -24.59 28.08
N THR A 60 -71.15 -23.70 27.11
CA THR A 60 -72.36 -23.64 26.26
C THR A 60 -71.98 -23.55 24.78
N PRO A 61 -72.81 -24.10 23.86
CA PRO A 61 -72.56 -23.99 22.41
C PRO A 61 -72.45 -22.52 21.95
N ALA A 62 -73.31 -21.62 22.51
CA ALA A 62 -73.29 -20.19 22.19
C ALA A 62 -71.94 -19.53 22.63
N ALA A 63 -71.44 -19.83 23.83
CA ALA A 63 -70.18 -19.30 24.29
C ALA A 63 -69.03 -19.79 23.43
N TYR A 64 -69.02 -21.07 23.01
CA TYR A 64 -68.03 -21.63 22.08
C TYR A 64 -68.07 -20.90 20.73
N ALA A 65 -69.27 -20.75 20.13
CA ALA A 65 -69.44 -20.08 18.84
C ALA A 65 -69.02 -18.61 18.92
N ALA A 66 -69.29 -17.90 20.02
CA ALA A 66 -68.85 -16.53 20.25
C ALA A 66 -67.31 -16.43 20.36
N ALA A 67 -66.69 -17.29 21.15
CA ALA A 67 -65.24 -17.35 21.26
C ALA A 67 -64.58 -17.64 19.89
N GLN A 68 -65.14 -18.58 19.10
CA GLN A 68 -64.68 -18.91 17.75
C GLN A 68 -64.87 -17.74 16.77
N ARG A 69 -65.99 -17.01 16.86
CA ARG A 69 -66.20 -15.81 16.03
C ARG A 69 -65.14 -14.76 16.25
N TRP A 70 -64.84 -14.44 17.50
CA TRP A 70 -63.79 -13.47 17.86
C TRP A 70 -62.39 -13.96 17.57
N MET A 71 -62.09 -15.28 17.65
CA MET A 71 -60.81 -15.89 17.28
C MET A 71 -60.41 -15.61 15.83
N ASN A 72 -61.39 -15.47 14.90
CA ASN A 72 -61.08 -15.15 13.51
C ASN A 72 -60.43 -13.76 13.29
N VAL A 73 -60.61 -12.82 14.24
CA VAL A 73 -59.95 -11.48 14.18
C VAL A 73 -58.44 -11.58 14.34
N PRO A 74 -57.88 -12.11 15.45
CA PRO A 74 -56.45 -12.27 15.57
C PRO A 74 -55.84 -13.21 14.50
N VAL A 75 -56.60 -14.21 14.02
CA VAL A 75 -56.10 -15.05 12.88
C VAL A 75 -55.97 -14.22 11.61
N ALA A 76 -56.93 -13.36 11.26
CA ALA A 76 -56.85 -12.54 10.06
C ALA A 76 -55.68 -11.53 10.15
N LEU A 77 -55.52 -10.88 11.31
CA LEU A 77 -54.43 -9.95 11.57
C LEU A 77 -53.04 -10.63 11.62
N LEU A 78 -52.99 -11.86 12.17
CA LEU A 78 -51.78 -12.69 12.14
C LEU A 78 -51.33 -12.98 10.70
N LEU A 79 -52.25 -13.43 9.85
CA LEU A 79 -51.93 -13.73 8.45
C LEU A 79 -51.47 -12.48 7.68
N LEU A 80 -52.09 -11.32 7.95
CA LEU A 80 -51.60 -10.04 7.42
C LEU A 80 -50.19 -9.71 7.89
N ALA A 81 -49.93 -9.86 9.19
CA ALA A 81 -48.61 -9.60 9.77
C ALA A 81 -47.53 -10.56 9.22
N LEU A 82 -47.83 -11.88 9.08
CA LEU A 82 -46.94 -12.85 8.48
C LEU A 82 -46.65 -12.54 7.02
N ALA A 83 -47.65 -12.13 6.23
CA ALA A 83 -47.45 -11.72 4.84
C ALA A 83 -46.59 -10.45 4.75
N GLY A 84 -46.83 -9.46 5.62
CA GLY A 84 -46.00 -8.25 5.74
C GLY A 84 -44.55 -8.56 6.14
N PHE A 85 -44.35 -9.48 7.08
CA PHE A 85 -43.03 -9.94 7.47
C PHE A 85 -42.28 -10.62 6.30
N ALA A 86 -42.90 -11.57 5.64
CA ALA A 86 -42.31 -12.25 4.49
C ALA A 86 -41.99 -11.26 3.35
N HIS A 87 -42.84 -10.26 3.14
CA HIS A 87 -42.60 -9.20 2.15
C HIS A 87 -41.35 -8.39 2.44
N HIS A 88 -41.18 -7.93 3.68
CA HIS A 88 -40.05 -7.06 4.05
C HIS A 88 -38.80 -7.85 4.40
N TYR A 89 -38.92 -9.04 4.97
CA TYR A 89 -37.78 -9.85 5.39
C TYR A 89 -37.16 -10.72 4.27
N LEU A 90 -38.04 -11.40 3.47
CA LEU A 90 -37.61 -12.24 2.35
C LEU A 90 -37.51 -11.48 1.02
N ASP A 91 -37.91 -10.20 0.99
CA ASP A 91 -38.00 -9.38 -0.22
C ASP A 91 -38.87 -10.07 -1.31
N ALA A 92 -40.03 -10.51 -0.92
CA ALA A 92 -40.96 -11.27 -1.75
C ALA A 92 -41.61 -10.41 -2.83
N GLY A 93 -41.54 -10.86 -4.08
CA GLY A 93 -41.94 -10.05 -5.23
C GLY A 93 -43.35 -10.26 -5.77
N LEU A 94 -44.13 -11.22 -5.26
CA LEU A 94 -45.50 -11.50 -5.75
C LEU A 94 -46.57 -10.75 -4.93
N ARG A 95 -46.52 -9.41 -4.93
CA ARG A 95 -47.43 -8.54 -4.14
C ARG A 95 -48.89 -8.80 -4.45
N TRP A 96 -49.24 -9.04 -5.72
CA TRP A 96 -50.62 -9.27 -6.13
C TRP A 96 -51.19 -10.53 -5.45
N LEU A 97 -50.40 -11.62 -5.31
CA LEU A 97 -50.85 -12.86 -4.67
C LEU A 97 -51.13 -12.65 -3.16
N ALA A 98 -50.23 -11.93 -2.48
CA ALA A 98 -50.45 -11.56 -1.08
C ALA A 98 -51.67 -10.67 -0.89
N ILE A 99 -51.86 -9.65 -1.73
CA ILE A 99 -53.02 -8.72 -1.68
C ILE A 99 -54.32 -9.50 -1.89
N THR A 100 -54.37 -10.37 -2.94
CA THR A 100 -55.57 -11.19 -3.21
C THR A 100 -55.90 -12.11 -2.05
N ALA A 101 -54.90 -12.80 -1.49
CA ALA A 101 -55.11 -13.69 -0.35
C ALA A 101 -55.60 -12.94 0.91
N ILE A 102 -55.01 -11.77 1.21
CA ILE A 102 -55.43 -10.93 2.34
C ILE A 102 -56.82 -10.37 2.12
N SER A 103 -57.15 -9.91 0.91
CA SER A 103 -58.51 -9.40 0.59
C SER A 103 -59.57 -10.48 0.77
N LEU A 104 -59.33 -11.72 0.31
CA LEU A 104 -60.23 -12.85 0.54
C LEU A 104 -60.34 -13.20 2.03
N ARG A 105 -59.24 -13.10 2.79
CA ARG A 105 -59.29 -13.33 4.24
C ARG A 105 -60.11 -12.25 4.98
N MET A 106 -59.98 -10.97 4.59
CA MET A 106 -60.81 -9.89 5.13
C MET A 106 -62.26 -10.06 4.75
N LEU A 107 -62.58 -10.49 3.52
CA LEU A 107 -63.94 -10.83 3.12
C LEU A 107 -64.47 -11.99 3.98
N SER A 108 -63.69 -13.06 4.20
CA SER A 108 -64.06 -14.17 5.09
C SER A 108 -64.31 -13.70 6.53
N LEU A 109 -63.55 -12.69 7.01
CA LEU A 109 -63.80 -12.09 8.33
C LEU A 109 -65.11 -11.30 8.39
N VAL A 110 -65.47 -10.54 7.37
CA VAL A 110 -66.73 -9.85 7.27
C VAL A 110 -67.87 -10.86 7.29
N ILE A 111 -67.84 -11.92 6.49
CA ILE A 111 -68.82 -13.00 6.44
C ILE A 111 -68.96 -13.70 7.79
N ASN A 112 -67.87 -13.89 8.54
CA ASN A 112 -67.86 -14.48 9.89
C ASN A 112 -68.73 -13.72 10.89
N PHE A 113 -68.92 -12.40 10.71
CA PHE A 113 -69.80 -11.59 11.55
C PHE A 113 -71.19 -11.41 10.97
N ALA A 114 -71.36 -11.57 9.65
CA ALA A 114 -72.63 -11.34 8.96
C ALA A 114 -73.53 -12.60 8.84
N VAL A 115 -72.90 -13.80 8.79
CA VAL A 115 -73.65 -15.03 8.47
C VAL A 115 -73.36 -16.12 9.49
N GLY A 116 -74.38 -16.59 10.16
CA GLY A 116 -74.31 -17.68 11.15
C GLY A 116 -73.73 -17.25 12.51
N GLU A 117 -73.52 -18.23 13.39
CA GLU A 117 -73.00 -18.01 14.74
C GLU A 117 -71.46 -17.82 14.73
N SER A 118 -70.81 -18.39 13.72
CA SER A 118 -69.36 -18.21 13.51
C SER A 118 -68.95 -18.52 12.07
N GLY A 119 -67.71 -18.21 11.69
CA GLY A 119 -67.15 -18.58 10.38
C GLY A 119 -67.13 -20.08 10.10
N ASN A 120 -67.19 -20.93 11.10
CA ASN A 120 -67.19 -22.38 10.95
C ASN A 120 -68.56 -23.02 11.07
N PHE A 121 -69.50 -22.39 11.83
CA PHE A 121 -70.82 -22.92 12.10
C PHE A 121 -71.95 -21.87 11.75
N LEU A 122 -72.99 -22.33 11.04
CA LEU A 122 -74.22 -21.61 10.92
C LEU A 122 -75.00 -21.63 12.25
N HIS A 123 -74.95 -22.83 12.88
CA HIS A 123 -75.52 -23.07 14.20
C HIS A 123 -74.72 -24.15 14.93
N ALA A 124 -74.26 -23.87 16.16
CA ALA A 124 -73.59 -24.80 17.04
C ALA A 124 -74.69 -25.54 17.90
N ALA A 125 -74.91 -26.81 17.60
CA ALA A 125 -76.01 -27.55 18.21
C ALA A 125 -75.66 -28.10 19.61
N SER A 126 -74.50 -28.62 19.81
CA SER A 126 -74.06 -29.28 21.06
C SER A 126 -72.55 -29.15 21.30
N LEU A 127 -72.15 -29.38 22.56
CA LEU A 127 -70.73 -29.53 22.95
C LEU A 127 -70.42 -30.98 23.27
N HIS A 128 -69.31 -31.44 22.80
CA HIS A 128 -68.68 -32.72 23.17
C HIS A 128 -67.38 -32.43 23.94
N SER A 129 -67.07 -33.32 24.88
CA SER A 129 -65.81 -33.30 25.60
C SER A 129 -64.82 -34.19 24.89
N VAL A 130 -63.64 -33.61 24.59
CA VAL A 130 -62.52 -34.30 23.92
C VAL A 130 -61.29 -34.27 24.81
N PRO A 131 -60.52 -35.33 24.94
CA PRO A 131 -59.31 -35.33 25.75
C PRO A 131 -58.21 -34.52 25.06
N LEU A 132 -57.61 -33.56 25.83
CA LEU A 132 -56.46 -32.74 25.43
C LEU A 132 -55.54 -32.54 26.64
N LEU A 133 -54.28 -32.95 26.54
CA LEU A 133 -53.29 -32.85 27.63
C LEU A 133 -53.77 -33.45 28.98
N GLY A 134 -54.52 -34.54 28.93
CA GLY A 134 -55.07 -35.21 30.11
C GLY A 134 -56.32 -34.53 30.72
N GLU A 135 -56.86 -33.50 30.09
CA GLU A 135 -58.09 -32.82 30.51
C GLU A 135 -59.18 -32.93 29.45
N GLN A 136 -60.43 -32.79 29.88
CA GLN A 136 -61.59 -32.73 28.97
C GLN A 136 -61.83 -31.28 28.53
N VAL A 137 -61.71 -31.05 27.21
CA VAL A 137 -61.98 -29.70 26.62
C VAL A 137 -63.21 -29.74 25.76
N SER A 138 -63.88 -28.57 25.64
CA SER A 138 -65.11 -28.42 24.89
C SER A 138 -64.87 -28.33 23.39
N MET A 139 -65.68 -29.00 22.59
CA MET A 139 -65.70 -28.95 21.15
C MET A 139 -67.13 -28.90 20.64
N ALA A 140 -67.48 -27.92 19.76
CA ALA A 140 -68.80 -27.81 19.23
C ALA A 140 -69.06 -28.69 18.00
N VAL A 141 -70.25 -29.23 17.94
CA VAL A 141 -70.78 -29.95 16.77
C VAL A 141 -72.06 -29.21 16.35
N GLY A 142 -72.23 -29.03 15.04
CA GLY A 142 -73.41 -28.31 14.51
C GLY A 142 -73.37 -28.22 12.98
N VAL A 143 -74.26 -27.37 12.44
CA VAL A 143 -74.37 -27.13 11.00
C VAL A 143 -73.16 -26.28 10.53
N ARG A 144 -72.34 -26.80 9.65
CA ARG A 144 -71.18 -26.14 9.16
C ARG A 144 -71.48 -24.96 8.24
N ASN A 145 -70.76 -23.90 8.37
CA ASN A 145 -70.92 -22.71 7.52
C ASN A 145 -70.20 -22.96 6.17
N PRO A 146 -70.90 -23.00 5.02
CA PRO A 146 -70.30 -23.22 3.71
C PRO A 146 -69.28 -22.12 3.31
N TRP A 147 -69.48 -20.87 3.80
CA TRP A 147 -68.58 -19.72 3.49
C TRP A 147 -67.18 -19.83 4.08
N ARG A 148 -66.90 -20.83 4.97
CA ARG A 148 -65.56 -21.11 5.48
C ARG A 148 -64.55 -21.43 4.36
N ALA A 149 -65.04 -21.94 3.19
CA ALA A 149 -64.20 -22.23 2.03
C ALA A 149 -63.43 -21.00 1.53
N ILE A 150 -63.97 -19.80 1.64
CA ILE A 150 -63.27 -18.55 1.26
C ILE A 150 -62.04 -18.35 2.13
N GLY A 151 -62.17 -18.55 3.45
CA GLY A 151 -61.01 -18.44 4.37
C GLY A 151 -59.93 -19.50 4.13
N GLN A 152 -60.35 -20.75 3.79
CA GLN A 152 -59.44 -21.82 3.46
C GLN A 152 -58.69 -21.55 2.15
N PHE A 153 -59.39 -21.03 1.13
CA PHE A 153 -58.78 -20.66 -0.13
C PHE A 153 -57.79 -19.47 0.04
N ALA A 154 -58.08 -18.54 0.89
CA ALA A 154 -57.14 -17.46 1.25
C ALA A 154 -55.85 -17.99 1.88
N VAL A 155 -55.94 -19.00 2.78
CA VAL A 155 -54.77 -19.67 3.38
C VAL A 155 -53.97 -20.42 2.34
N PHE A 156 -54.61 -21.08 1.38
CA PHE A 156 -53.95 -21.76 0.26
C PHE A 156 -53.15 -20.78 -0.62
N LEU A 157 -53.73 -19.62 -0.96
CA LEU A 157 -53.03 -18.59 -1.71
C LEU A 157 -51.82 -18.02 -0.93
N LEU A 158 -51.96 -17.82 0.39
CA LEU A 158 -50.82 -17.42 1.23
C LEU A 158 -49.74 -18.46 1.30
N MET A 159 -50.07 -19.76 1.30
CA MET A 159 -49.09 -20.82 1.21
C MET A 159 -48.25 -20.73 -0.08
N LEU A 160 -48.94 -20.55 -1.22
CA LEU A 160 -48.23 -20.36 -2.52
C LEU A 160 -47.35 -19.10 -2.51
N TYR A 161 -47.85 -18.01 -1.86
CA TYR A 161 -47.05 -16.79 -1.69
C TYR A 161 -45.79 -17.04 -0.87
N PHE A 162 -45.86 -17.77 0.27
CA PHE A 162 -44.68 -18.06 1.09
C PHE A 162 -43.71 -19.00 0.40
N ILE A 163 -44.19 -20.00 -0.35
CA ILE A 163 -43.31 -20.86 -1.19
C ILE A 163 -42.57 -20.01 -2.22
N ALA A 164 -43.27 -19.17 -2.95
CA ALA A 164 -42.69 -18.30 -3.96
C ALA A 164 -41.68 -17.30 -3.36
N ALA A 165 -41.97 -16.76 -2.18
CA ALA A 165 -41.06 -15.88 -1.43
C ALA A 165 -39.78 -16.63 -1.02
N SER A 166 -39.92 -17.85 -0.51
CA SER A 166 -38.83 -18.70 -0.08
C SER A 166 -37.90 -19.08 -1.25
N VAL A 167 -38.47 -19.52 -2.38
CA VAL A 167 -37.71 -19.84 -3.60
C VAL A 167 -36.94 -18.62 -4.13
N ARG A 168 -37.58 -17.44 -4.10
CA ARG A 168 -36.92 -16.21 -4.53
C ARG A 168 -35.76 -15.82 -3.61
N ALA A 169 -35.97 -15.87 -2.29
CA ALA A 169 -34.90 -15.62 -1.30
C ALA A 169 -33.74 -16.60 -1.46
N TRP A 170 -34.03 -17.87 -1.73
CA TRP A 170 -33.02 -18.89 -2.02
C TRP A 170 -32.19 -18.54 -3.26
N ARG A 171 -32.84 -18.18 -4.38
CA ARG A 171 -32.17 -17.79 -5.64
C ARG A 171 -31.31 -16.54 -5.50
N ARG A 172 -31.62 -15.66 -4.56
CA ARG A 172 -30.83 -14.47 -4.21
C ARG A 172 -29.68 -14.74 -3.24
N GLY A 173 -29.42 -16.00 -2.91
CA GLY A 173 -28.33 -16.39 -2.01
C GLY A 173 -28.66 -16.35 -0.51
N ARG A 174 -29.88 -15.92 -0.11
CA ARG A 174 -30.33 -15.86 1.29
C ARG A 174 -30.88 -17.23 1.76
N ARG A 175 -30.08 -18.30 1.61
CA ARG A 175 -30.51 -19.69 1.81
C ARG A 175 -31.01 -19.97 3.23
N VAL A 176 -30.30 -19.46 4.24
CA VAL A 176 -30.68 -19.67 5.66
C VAL A 176 -32.04 -19.03 5.96
N ALA A 177 -32.27 -17.80 5.53
CA ALA A 177 -33.54 -17.10 5.70
C ALA A 177 -34.69 -17.79 4.95
N ALA A 178 -34.44 -18.30 3.73
CA ALA A 178 -35.41 -19.03 2.93
C ALA A 178 -35.87 -20.33 3.62
N VAL A 179 -34.94 -21.10 4.19
CA VAL A 179 -35.24 -22.38 4.86
C VAL A 179 -35.88 -22.14 6.22
N LEU A 180 -35.29 -21.32 7.09
CA LEU A 180 -35.79 -21.14 8.45
C LEU A 180 -37.12 -20.39 8.44
N VAL A 181 -37.15 -19.19 7.89
CA VAL A 181 -38.36 -18.35 7.93
C VAL A 181 -39.36 -18.80 6.88
N GLY A 182 -38.96 -18.93 5.63
CA GLY A 182 -39.86 -19.35 4.56
C GLY A 182 -40.38 -20.76 4.77
N GLY A 183 -39.55 -21.69 5.24
CA GLY A 183 -39.93 -23.05 5.60
C GLY A 183 -40.94 -23.09 6.75
N SER A 184 -40.71 -22.35 7.84
CA SER A 184 -41.64 -22.30 8.98
C SER A 184 -42.99 -21.71 8.61
N LEU A 185 -43.02 -20.62 7.82
CA LEU A 185 -44.26 -20.02 7.32
C LEU A 185 -45.07 -20.99 6.43
N THR A 186 -44.36 -21.67 5.51
CA THR A 186 -44.96 -22.67 4.63
C THR A 186 -45.51 -23.87 5.42
N PHE A 187 -44.71 -24.38 6.38
CA PHE A 187 -45.15 -25.46 7.26
C PHE A 187 -46.40 -25.10 8.06
N PHE A 188 -46.46 -23.89 8.63
CA PHE A 188 -47.65 -23.41 9.34
C PHE A 188 -48.90 -23.37 8.46
N MET A 189 -48.77 -22.96 7.19
CA MET A 189 -49.90 -22.93 6.25
C MET A 189 -50.31 -24.37 5.88
N VAL A 190 -49.36 -25.27 5.63
CA VAL A 190 -49.65 -26.69 5.34
C VAL A 190 -50.37 -27.33 6.54
N ALA A 191 -49.85 -27.13 7.75
CA ALA A 191 -50.48 -27.67 8.96
C ALA A 191 -51.91 -27.14 9.17
N SER A 192 -52.13 -25.84 8.90
CA SER A 192 -53.44 -25.19 8.98
C SER A 192 -54.42 -25.76 7.95
N LEU A 193 -54.01 -25.96 6.71
CA LEU A 193 -54.82 -26.56 5.64
C LEU A 193 -55.11 -28.05 5.90
N ALA A 194 -54.09 -28.82 6.35
CA ALA A 194 -54.26 -30.25 6.68
C ALA A 194 -55.31 -30.41 7.80
N ARG A 195 -55.24 -29.59 8.86
CA ARG A 195 -56.22 -29.59 9.92
C ARG A 195 -57.64 -29.27 9.38
N ALA A 196 -57.72 -28.23 8.55
CA ALA A 196 -59.00 -27.82 7.95
C ALA A 196 -59.60 -28.92 7.08
N PHE A 197 -58.77 -29.70 6.36
CA PHE A 197 -59.17 -30.86 5.58
C PHE A 197 -59.68 -31.98 6.47
N VAL A 198 -58.91 -32.41 7.49
CA VAL A 198 -59.29 -33.47 8.44
C VAL A 198 -60.66 -33.16 9.07
N VAL A 199 -60.83 -31.94 9.59
CA VAL A 199 -62.08 -31.50 10.17
C VAL A 199 -63.23 -31.47 9.14
N SER A 200 -62.96 -31.18 7.86
CA SER A 200 -63.97 -31.08 6.80
C SER A 200 -64.51 -32.41 6.33
N TRP A 201 -63.68 -33.43 6.30
CA TRP A 201 -64.00 -34.78 5.75
C TRP A 201 -64.35 -35.83 6.82
N GLY A 202 -64.59 -35.36 8.06
CA GLY A 202 -65.07 -36.26 9.14
C GLY A 202 -63.97 -37.17 9.75
N GLY A 203 -62.70 -36.85 9.52
CA GLY A 203 -61.56 -37.65 9.97
C GLY A 203 -61.19 -37.51 11.43
N GLY A 204 -62.03 -36.91 12.28
CA GLY A 204 -61.77 -36.79 13.71
C GLY A 204 -62.08 -35.42 14.32
N GLU A 205 -62.39 -35.47 15.60
CA GLU A 205 -62.63 -34.28 16.43
C GLU A 205 -61.26 -33.79 16.98
N VAL A 206 -60.65 -32.79 16.28
CA VAL A 206 -59.35 -32.23 16.70
C VAL A 206 -59.55 -30.86 17.27
N PRO A 207 -59.19 -30.63 18.56
CA PRO A 207 -59.27 -29.28 19.18
C PRO A 207 -58.43 -28.24 18.47
N SER A 208 -58.79 -26.96 18.59
CA SER A 208 -57.98 -25.89 17.99
C SER A 208 -56.66 -25.70 18.76
N THR A 209 -55.56 -25.84 18.06
CA THR A 209 -54.18 -25.67 18.56
C THR A 209 -53.37 -24.76 17.66
N VAL A 210 -54.02 -23.82 16.95
CA VAL A 210 -53.36 -22.96 15.95
C VAL A 210 -52.33 -22.04 16.60
N SER A 211 -52.57 -21.58 17.82
CA SER A 211 -51.62 -20.73 18.56
C SER A 211 -50.29 -21.43 18.86
N LEU A 212 -50.33 -22.77 19.08
CA LEU A 212 -49.08 -23.54 19.33
C LEU A 212 -48.19 -23.55 18.09
N PHE A 213 -48.75 -23.81 16.91
CA PHE A 213 -47.99 -23.76 15.66
C PHE A 213 -47.55 -22.31 15.32
N ALA A 214 -48.38 -21.32 15.59
CA ALA A 214 -48.06 -19.92 15.40
C ALA A 214 -46.92 -19.44 16.30
N LEU A 215 -46.84 -19.93 17.56
CA LEU A 215 -45.68 -19.69 18.46
C LEU A 215 -44.39 -20.17 17.84
N GLY A 216 -44.36 -21.37 17.23
CA GLY A 216 -43.19 -21.90 16.54
C GLY A 216 -42.71 -20.97 15.43
N VAL A 217 -43.64 -20.45 14.60
CA VAL A 217 -43.30 -19.48 13.55
C VAL A 217 -42.75 -18.19 14.12
N VAL A 218 -43.42 -17.63 15.15
CA VAL A 218 -42.97 -16.40 15.82
C VAL A 218 -41.61 -16.59 16.45
N ALA A 219 -41.32 -17.73 17.07
CA ALA A 219 -40.01 -18.03 17.63
C ALA A 219 -38.89 -18.07 16.55
N VAL A 220 -39.14 -18.72 15.41
CA VAL A 220 -38.21 -18.76 14.28
C VAL A 220 -37.97 -17.37 13.69
N MET A 221 -39.06 -16.58 13.53
CA MET A 221 -38.93 -15.19 13.04
C MET A 221 -38.12 -14.32 14.00
N GLY A 222 -38.36 -14.42 15.32
CA GLY A 222 -37.62 -13.70 16.35
C GLY A 222 -36.17 -14.07 16.38
N TYR A 223 -35.87 -15.37 16.27
CA TYR A 223 -34.47 -15.86 16.14
C TYR A 223 -33.79 -15.25 14.91
N ALA A 224 -34.44 -15.29 13.74
CA ALA A 224 -33.87 -14.76 12.51
C ALA A 224 -33.57 -13.25 12.60
N LEU A 225 -34.49 -12.45 13.14
CA LEU A 225 -34.28 -11.03 13.36
C LEU A 225 -33.15 -10.74 14.35
N SER A 226 -33.10 -11.48 15.46
CA SER A 226 -32.06 -11.30 16.49
C SER A 226 -30.68 -11.67 15.95
N ALA A 227 -30.60 -12.75 15.17
CA ALA A 227 -29.35 -13.17 14.52
C ALA A 227 -28.84 -12.12 13.52
N ASP A 228 -29.72 -11.50 12.73
CA ASP A 228 -29.33 -10.45 11.78
C ASP A 228 -28.88 -9.17 12.50
N LEU A 229 -29.53 -8.78 13.59
CA LEU A 229 -29.12 -7.64 14.42
C LEU A 229 -27.71 -7.85 15.04
N LEU A 230 -27.45 -9.05 15.56
CA LEU A 230 -26.14 -9.40 16.12
C LEU A 230 -25.04 -9.35 15.05
N ARG A 231 -25.29 -9.91 13.85
CA ARG A 231 -24.35 -9.85 12.73
C ARG A 231 -24.06 -8.42 12.29
N ALA A 232 -25.10 -7.58 12.17
CA ALA A 232 -24.93 -6.18 11.81
C ALA A 232 -24.05 -5.44 12.85
N LYS A 233 -24.28 -5.69 14.14
CA LYS A 233 -23.46 -5.11 15.21
C LYS A 233 -21.99 -5.58 15.16
N GLN A 234 -21.76 -6.87 14.91
CA GLN A 234 -20.40 -7.41 14.79
C GLN A 234 -19.64 -6.78 13.62
N LEU A 235 -20.30 -6.61 12.46
CA LEU A 235 -19.69 -5.94 11.30
C LEU A 235 -19.30 -4.49 11.58
N VAL A 236 -20.14 -3.74 12.30
CA VAL A 236 -19.82 -2.35 12.68
C VAL A 236 -18.61 -2.30 13.61
N VAL A 237 -18.52 -3.20 14.58
CA VAL A 237 -17.36 -3.29 15.49
C VAL A 237 -16.10 -3.65 14.71
N GLU A 238 -16.15 -4.68 13.84
CA GLU A 238 -15.01 -5.11 13.03
C GLU A 238 -14.51 -4.00 12.11
N LEU A 239 -15.44 -3.25 11.47
CA LEU A 239 -15.06 -2.10 10.63
C LEU A 239 -14.38 -1.01 11.44
N SER A 240 -14.90 -0.70 12.64
CA SER A 240 -14.30 0.33 13.49
C SER A 240 -12.93 -0.06 14.04
N GLU A 241 -12.71 -1.36 14.31
CA GLU A 241 -11.40 -1.89 14.70
C GLU A 241 -10.40 -1.79 13.56
N ARG A 242 -10.79 -2.18 12.34
CA ARG A 242 -9.92 -2.05 11.14
C ARG A 242 -9.56 -0.59 10.83
N GLU A 243 -10.51 0.33 11.00
CA GLU A 243 -10.22 1.76 10.84
C GLU A 243 -9.19 2.24 11.87
N ARG A 244 -9.35 1.84 13.15
CA ARG A 244 -8.39 2.19 14.22
C ARG A 244 -7.00 1.59 13.98
N GLU A 245 -6.94 0.33 13.54
CA GLU A 245 -5.66 -0.32 13.21
C GLU A 245 -4.95 0.40 12.05
N ALA A 246 -5.70 0.80 11.02
CA ALA A 246 -5.15 1.56 9.90
C ALA A 246 -4.63 2.94 10.34
N ASP A 247 -5.37 3.65 11.19
CA ASP A 247 -4.95 4.94 11.74
C ASP A 247 -3.70 4.80 12.63
N LEU A 248 -3.66 3.80 13.50
CA LEU A 248 -2.48 3.50 14.34
C LEU A 248 -1.25 3.16 13.49
N ALA A 249 -1.41 2.36 12.43
CA ALA A 249 -0.32 2.03 11.52
C ALA A 249 0.20 3.27 10.78
N ALA A 250 -0.70 4.16 10.33
CA ALA A 250 -0.35 5.42 9.70
C ALA A 250 0.40 6.35 10.65
N ASP A 251 -0.05 6.48 11.90
CA ASP A 251 0.60 7.30 12.94
C ASP A 251 1.98 6.74 13.31
N ALA A 252 2.10 5.42 13.52
CA ALA A 252 3.37 4.77 13.81
C ALA A 252 4.40 4.94 12.69
N ALA A 253 3.96 4.92 11.43
CA ALA A 253 4.78 5.22 10.27
C ALA A 253 5.00 6.72 10.03
N SER A 254 4.47 7.60 10.87
CA SER A 254 4.48 9.06 10.69
C SER A 254 3.90 9.52 9.35
N LEU A 255 2.90 8.79 8.84
CA LEU A 255 2.25 9.09 7.57
C LEU A 255 1.13 10.13 7.74
N GLY A 256 1.24 11.23 7.02
CA GLY A 256 0.13 12.16 6.83
C GLY A 256 -0.78 11.67 5.71
N THR A 257 -2.04 11.38 5.98
CA THR A 257 -3.00 10.91 4.96
C THR A 257 -3.99 11.99 4.57
N TRP A 258 -4.46 11.98 3.31
CA TRP A 258 -5.51 12.88 2.83
C TRP A 258 -6.50 12.17 1.93
N THR A 259 -7.71 12.74 1.90
CA THR A 259 -8.73 12.47 0.89
C THR A 259 -9.28 13.80 0.41
N SER A 260 -9.11 14.11 -0.88
CA SER A 260 -9.62 15.32 -1.51
C SER A 260 -10.82 14.98 -2.39
N ASP A 261 -11.94 15.67 -2.18
CA ASP A 261 -13.07 15.65 -3.10
C ASP A 261 -12.81 16.66 -4.22
N ILE A 262 -12.48 16.16 -5.41
CA ILE A 262 -12.08 17.01 -6.56
C ILE A 262 -13.25 17.87 -7.04
N VAL A 263 -14.48 17.39 -6.87
CA VAL A 263 -15.70 18.11 -7.32
C VAL A 263 -16.03 19.26 -6.40
N ARG A 264 -15.90 19.04 -5.08
CA ARG A 264 -16.21 20.06 -4.05
C ARG A 264 -15.00 20.90 -3.65
N GLY A 265 -13.78 20.51 -4.05
CA GLY A 265 -12.53 21.18 -3.68
C GLY A 265 -12.10 21.01 -2.22
N SER A 266 -12.85 20.25 -1.42
CA SER A 266 -12.55 20.05 -0.01
C SER A 266 -11.53 18.94 0.24
N VAL A 267 -10.68 19.10 1.27
CA VAL A 267 -9.68 18.14 1.69
C VAL A 267 -9.92 17.70 3.12
N GLN A 268 -10.06 16.40 3.32
CA GLN A 268 -9.99 15.76 4.63
C GLN A 268 -8.55 15.30 4.85
N ALA A 269 -7.92 15.79 5.91
CA ALA A 269 -6.53 15.52 6.23
C ALA A 269 -6.42 14.92 7.63
N SER A 270 -5.56 13.88 7.79
CA SER A 270 -5.23 13.36 9.10
C SER A 270 -4.54 14.42 9.97
N LYS A 271 -4.55 14.21 11.29
CA LYS A 271 -3.81 15.07 12.23
C LYS A 271 -2.33 15.20 11.83
N LYS A 272 -1.72 14.07 11.44
CA LYS A 272 -0.32 14.03 11.03
C LYS A 272 -0.04 14.86 9.76
N LEU A 273 -0.92 14.84 8.77
CA LEU A 273 -0.75 15.70 7.58
C LEU A 273 -0.81 17.17 7.95
N ARG A 274 -1.74 17.55 8.81
CA ARG A 274 -1.84 18.95 9.29
C ARG A 274 -0.58 19.39 10.00
N GLU A 275 -0.02 18.56 10.87
CA GLU A 275 1.26 18.79 11.55
C GLU A 275 2.43 18.93 10.56
N LEU A 276 2.49 18.05 9.55
CA LEU A 276 3.54 18.08 8.52
C LEU A 276 3.51 19.38 7.73
N PHE A 277 2.32 19.88 7.38
CA PHE A 277 2.12 21.07 6.57
C PHE A 277 1.98 22.38 7.40
N GLY A 278 1.95 22.28 8.73
CA GLY A 278 1.82 23.42 9.63
C GLY A 278 0.44 24.06 9.61
N PHE A 279 -0.64 23.24 9.52
CA PHE A 279 -2.03 23.68 9.65
C PHE A 279 -2.56 23.39 11.06
N ALA A 280 -3.48 24.23 11.53
CA ALA A 280 -4.17 23.97 12.79
C ALA A 280 -5.12 22.75 12.67
N PRO A 281 -5.45 22.06 13.80
CA PRO A 281 -6.27 20.85 13.77
C PRO A 281 -7.63 21.00 13.10
N ASP A 282 -8.27 22.17 13.27
CA ASP A 282 -9.65 22.41 12.86
C ASP A 282 -9.80 23.33 11.64
N ASP A 283 -8.70 23.81 11.06
CA ASP A 283 -8.75 24.68 9.90
C ASP A 283 -9.42 23.98 8.71
N PRO A 284 -10.37 24.63 8.02
CA PRO A 284 -10.86 24.10 6.76
C PRO A 284 -9.72 24.07 5.74
N LEU A 285 -9.54 22.92 5.08
CA LEU A 285 -8.48 22.72 4.09
C LEU A 285 -9.07 22.54 2.70
N ASP A 286 -8.46 23.21 1.74
CA ASP A 286 -8.66 23.00 0.33
C ASP A 286 -7.37 22.56 -0.39
N ALA A 287 -7.49 22.10 -1.61
CA ALA A 287 -6.35 21.60 -2.39
C ALA A 287 -5.35 22.71 -2.74
N GLU A 288 -5.81 23.95 -2.94
CA GLU A 288 -4.95 25.07 -3.30
C GLU A 288 -4.08 25.53 -2.12
N GLN A 289 -4.63 25.52 -0.90
CA GLN A 289 -3.85 25.80 0.32
C GLN A 289 -2.70 24.82 0.52
N LEU A 290 -2.91 23.52 0.21
CA LEU A 290 -1.83 22.52 0.25
C LEU A 290 -0.75 22.84 -0.81
N VAL A 291 -1.16 23.18 -2.02
CA VAL A 291 -0.24 23.52 -3.12
C VAL A 291 0.55 24.81 -2.80
N GLN A 292 -0.07 25.78 -2.13
CA GLN A 292 0.62 27.03 -1.75
C GLN A 292 1.75 26.81 -0.74
N ARG A 293 1.70 25.74 0.08
CA ARG A 293 2.80 25.35 0.97
C ARG A 293 3.99 24.72 0.24
N VAL A 294 3.79 24.21 -0.98
CA VAL A 294 4.88 23.68 -1.80
C VAL A 294 5.81 24.85 -2.21
N HIS A 295 7.12 24.61 -2.14
CA HIS A 295 8.13 25.59 -2.55
C HIS A 295 7.87 26.10 -3.98
N VAL A 296 8.13 27.37 -4.23
CA VAL A 296 7.77 28.05 -5.50
C VAL A 296 8.30 27.32 -6.73
N ASP A 297 9.55 26.83 -6.69
CA ASP A 297 10.18 26.12 -7.81
C ASP A 297 9.54 24.76 -8.08
N ASP A 298 8.99 24.11 -7.05
CA ASP A 298 8.45 22.75 -7.14
C ASP A 298 6.95 22.74 -7.50
N ARG A 299 6.24 23.88 -7.35
CA ARG A 299 4.78 23.99 -7.56
C ARG A 299 4.33 23.59 -8.96
N ALA A 300 5.05 24.03 -9.98
CA ALA A 300 4.70 23.76 -11.37
C ALA A 300 4.77 22.25 -11.66
N ALA A 301 5.88 21.60 -11.26
CA ALA A 301 6.07 20.15 -11.42
C ALA A 301 5.06 19.34 -10.62
N PHE A 302 4.72 19.78 -9.40
CA PHE A 302 3.73 19.12 -8.56
C PHE A 302 2.32 19.19 -9.17
N ARG A 303 1.88 20.37 -9.65
CA ARG A 303 0.59 20.54 -10.34
C ARG A 303 0.50 19.70 -11.62
N ASP A 304 1.58 19.63 -12.38
CA ASP A 304 1.61 18.83 -13.62
C ASP A 304 1.44 17.33 -13.33
N ARG A 305 2.13 16.79 -12.32
CA ARG A 305 1.97 15.39 -11.88
C ARG A 305 0.55 15.07 -11.44
N LEU A 306 -0.08 15.95 -10.64
CA LEU A 306 -1.49 15.82 -10.26
C LEU A 306 -2.43 15.81 -11.48
N SER A 307 -2.21 16.72 -12.42
CA SER A 307 -2.98 16.82 -13.67
C SER A 307 -2.81 15.57 -14.54
N GLN A 308 -1.60 15.03 -14.64
CA GLN A 308 -1.33 13.81 -15.40
C GLN A 308 -2.00 12.59 -14.76
N ALA A 309 -1.96 12.46 -13.42
CA ALA A 309 -2.66 11.39 -12.69
C ALA A 309 -4.18 11.46 -12.90
N ALA A 310 -4.75 12.67 -12.88
CA ALA A 310 -6.16 12.88 -13.15
C ALA A 310 -6.56 12.53 -14.60
N LYS A 311 -5.65 12.69 -15.59
CA LYS A 311 -5.91 12.35 -17.00
C LYS A 311 -5.65 10.87 -17.31
N ARG A 312 -4.60 10.26 -16.73
CA ARG A 312 -4.10 8.91 -17.07
C ARG A 312 -4.62 7.79 -16.18
N ARG A 313 -5.52 8.06 -15.24
CA ARG A 313 -6.03 7.07 -14.26
C ARG A 313 -4.92 6.38 -13.48
N GLY A 314 -4.08 7.14 -12.81
CA GLY A 314 -2.93 6.56 -12.18
C GLY A 314 -2.69 7.01 -10.75
N GLU A 315 -1.73 6.33 -10.20
CA GLU A 315 -1.02 6.76 -9.02
C GLU A 315 0.00 7.81 -9.44
N TYR A 316 0.31 8.73 -8.52
CA TYR A 316 1.40 9.68 -8.68
C TYR A 316 2.29 9.63 -7.45
N GLN A 317 3.58 9.73 -7.70
CA GLN A 317 4.60 9.86 -6.66
C GLN A 317 5.36 11.17 -6.90
N SER A 318 5.58 11.93 -5.82
CA SER A 318 6.28 13.20 -5.89
C SER A 318 7.10 13.43 -4.62
N GLU A 319 8.34 13.85 -4.80
CA GLU A 319 9.15 14.45 -3.74
C GLU A 319 9.21 15.96 -4.01
N PHE A 320 8.98 16.78 -2.99
CA PHE A 320 8.96 18.23 -3.11
C PHE A 320 9.32 18.90 -1.78
N ARG A 321 9.76 20.13 -1.89
CA ARG A 321 10.03 20.98 -0.72
C ARG A 321 8.75 21.65 -0.25
N LEU A 322 8.53 21.64 1.03
CA LEU A 322 7.44 22.31 1.73
C LEU A 322 7.99 23.50 2.51
N VAL A 323 7.32 24.63 2.46
CA VAL A 323 7.63 25.83 3.25
C VAL A 323 6.61 25.96 4.36
N LEU A 324 7.06 25.83 5.61
CA LEU A 324 6.22 26.01 6.78
C LEU A 324 5.95 27.50 7.07
N PRO A 325 4.94 27.84 7.90
CA PRO A 325 4.65 29.24 8.26
C PRO A 325 5.81 29.99 8.92
N ASP A 326 6.69 29.27 9.61
CA ASP A 326 7.90 29.81 10.24
C ASP A 326 9.09 29.95 9.26
N GLY A 327 8.90 29.62 7.99
CA GLY A 327 9.93 29.64 6.95
C GLY A 327 10.80 28.39 6.90
N GLN A 328 10.60 27.40 7.79
CA GLN A 328 11.35 26.14 7.77
C GLN A 328 11.04 25.36 6.50
N LEU A 329 12.09 24.80 5.87
CA LEU A 329 11.96 23.90 4.72
C LEU A 329 11.91 22.45 5.19
N ARG A 330 10.95 21.68 4.66
CA ARG A 330 10.86 20.22 4.81
C ARG A 330 10.80 19.54 3.45
N TRP A 331 11.42 18.40 3.34
CA TRP A 331 11.25 17.53 2.18
C TRP A 331 10.14 16.54 2.44
N ILE A 332 9.15 16.50 1.56
CA ILE A 332 8.00 15.61 1.64
C ILE A 332 8.01 14.65 0.45
N ALA A 333 7.85 13.36 0.74
CA ALA A 333 7.49 12.37 -0.28
C ALA A 333 5.99 12.10 -0.18
N ALA A 334 5.27 12.23 -1.28
CA ALA A 334 3.84 11.99 -1.39
C ALA A 334 3.55 10.91 -2.43
N LEU A 335 2.69 9.97 -2.05
CA LEU A 335 2.11 8.95 -2.93
C LEU A 335 0.60 9.13 -2.94
N GLY A 336 0.01 9.36 -4.09
CA GLY A 336 -1.42 9.58 -4.23
C GLY A 336 -2.03 8.83 -5.40
N ARG A 337 -3.34 8.62 -5.31
CA ARG A 337 -4.15 7.96 -6.34
C ARG A 337 -5.43 8.74 -6.58
N VAL A 338 -5.84 8.82 -7.84
CA VAL A 338 -7.09 9.45 -8.25
C VAL A 338 -8.13 8.37 -8.55
N ASP A 339 -9.29 8.46 -7.88
CA ASP A 339 -10.47 7.63 -8.12
C ASP A 339 -11.43 8.35 -9.09
N PHE A 340 -12.12 7.58 -9.94
CA PHE A 340 -12.98 8.08 -11.00
C PHE A 340 -14.42 7.59 -10.84
N ASP A 341 -15.37 8.38 -11.30
CA ASP A 341 -16.77 7.98 -11.40
C ASP A 341 -17.03 6.99 -12.57
N ALA A 342 -18.28 6.48 -12.67
CA ALA A 342 -18.67 5.58 -13.75
C ALA A 342 -18.55 6.21 -15.17
N ARG A 343 -18.52 7.55 -15.27
CA ARG A 343 -18.36 8.34 -16.50
C ARG A 343 -16.90 8.73 -16.76
N ARG A 344 -15.96 8.18 -15.98
CA ARG A 344 -14.52 8.45 -16.11
C ARG A 344 -14.07 9.87 -15.73
N LYS A 345 -14.87 10.60 -14.97
CA LYS A 345 -14.46 11.89 -14.42
C LYS A 345 -13.74 11.68 -13.10
N PRO A 346 -12.65 12.43 -12.81
CA PRO A 346 -11.97 12.34 -11.52
C PRO A 346 -12.93 12.77 -10.40
N LEU A 347 -13.09 11.90 -9.39
CA LEU A 347 -14.01 12.07 -8.29
C LEU A 347 -13.29 12.47 -7.02
N ARG A 348 -12.25 11.70 -6.65
CA ARG A 348 -11.48 11.88 -5.41
C ARG A 348 -10.00 11.64 -5.66
N SER A 349 -9.15 12.36 -4.92
CA SER A 349 -7.73 12.02 -4.78
C SER A 349 -7.48 11.64 -3.33
N ARG A 350 -6.75 10.56 -3.12
CA ARG A 350 -6.35 10.10 -1.78
C ARG A 350 -4.90 9.65 -1.80
N GLY A 351 -4.24 9.78 -0.67
CA GLY A 351 -2.85 9.38 -0.58
C GLY A 351 -2.26 9.54 0.81
N ALA A 352 -0.95 9.36 0.85
CA ALA A 352 -0.15 9.53 2.04
C ALA A 352 1.13 10.30 1.72
N CYS A 353 1.64 11.02 2.70
CA CYS A 353 2.93 11.69 2.64
C CYS A 353 3.75 11.45 3.91
N ILE A 354 5.05 11.54 3.75
CA ILE A 354 6.02 11.37 4.84
C ILE A 354 7.10 12.45 4.75
N ASP A 355 7.60 12.88 5.90
CA ASP A 355 8.77 13.73 5.98
C ASP A 355 10.04 12.93 5.68
N ILE A 356 10.76 13.34 4.65
CA ILE A 356 12.03 12.74 4.23
C ILE A 356 13.22 13.70 4.41
N THR A 357 13.08 14.74 5.22
CA THR A 357 14.10 15.78 5.43
C THR A 357 15.40 15.17 5.97
N ALA A 358 15.30 14.29 6.97
CA ALA A 358 16.45 13.59 7.53
C ALA A 358 17.15 12.70 6.49
N ARG A 359 16.39 12.01 5.64
CA ARG A 359 16.93 11.20 4.54
C ARG A 359 17.70 12.05 3.53
N LYS A 360 17.11 13.18 3.11
CA LYS A 360 17.76 14.10 2.16
C LYS A 360 19.02 14.74 2.75
N ALA A 361 19.00 15.10 4.03
CA ALA A 361 20.18 15.61 4.73
C ALA A 361 21.31 14.57 4.79
N ALA A 362 20.98 13.32 5.10
CA ALA A 362 21.95 12.21 5.12
C ALA A 362 22.52 11.92 3.72
N GLU A 363 21.68 11.94 2.67
CA GLU A 363 22.13 11.79 1.28
C GLU A 363 23.12 12.90 0.88
N GLN A 364 22.84 14.14 1.23
CA GLN A 364 23.73 15.28 0.96
C GLN A 364 25.05 15.19 1.73
N GLU A 365 25.00 14.84 3.00
CA GLU A 365 26.21 14.68 3.83
C GLU A 365 27.10 13.53 3.33
N MET A 366 26.49 12.43 2.92
CA MET A 366 27.24 11.31 2.31
C MET A 366 27.95 11.75 1.02
N LEU A 367 27.27 12.57 0.20
CA LEU A 367 27.87 13.10 -1.04
C LEU A 367 29.07 13.99 -0.73
N ARG A 368 28.93 14.88 0.29
CA ARG A 368 30.01 15.74 0.77
C ARG A 368 31.19 14.95 1.28
N LEU A 369 30.96 13.97 2.17
CA LEU A 369 32.03 13.12 2.70
C LEU A 369 32.80 12.37 1.61
N ARG A 370 32.10 11.89 0.56
CA ARG A 370 32.76 11.28 -0.60
C ARG A 370 33.69 12.24 -1.33
N GLN A 371 33.27 13.50 -1.50
CA GLN A 371 34.12 14.55 -2.11
C GLN A 371 35.33 14.87 -1.25
N ASP A 372 35.16 14.97 0.07
CA ASP A 372 36.25 15.22 1.02
C ASP A 372 37.29 14.08 1.03
N ILE A 373 36.83 12.81 1.02
CA ILE A 373 37.72 11.64 0.92
C ILE A 373 38.52 11.66 -0.38
N ALA A 374 37.87 11.96 -1.50
CA ALA A 374 38.58 12.07 -2.80
C ALA A 374 39.63 13.20 -2.79
N HIS A 375 39.34 14.32 -2.10
CA HIS A 375 40.31 15.41 -1.95
C HIS A 375 41.53 14.99 -1.12
N VAL A 376 41.33 14.39 0.05
CA VAL A 376 42.41 13.89 0.92
C VAL A 376 43.29 12.88 0.16
N GLY A 377 42.66 12.02 -0.67
CA GLY A 377 43.41 11.07 -1.52
C GLY A 377 44.36 11.77 -2.51
N ARG A 378 43.92 12.84 -3.17
CA ARG A 378 44.73 13.64 -4.08
C ARG A 378 45.94 14.28 -3.37
N VAL A 379 45.70 14.88 -2.21
CA VAL A 379 46.76 15.50 -1.39
C VAL A 379 47.75 14.45 -0.92
N SER A 380 47.32 13.25 -0.55
CA SER A 380 48.19 12.16 -0.14
C SER A 380 49.13 11.70 -1.27
N VAL A 381 48.61 11.51 -2.48
CA VAL A 381 49.45 11.16 -3.66
C VAL A 381 50.46 12.27 -3.95
N MET A 382 50.06 13.53 -3.82
CA MET A 382 50.95 14.68 -4.00
C MET A 382 52.10 14.69 -2.99
N GLY A 383 51.82 14.33 -1.72
CA GLY A 383 52.87 14.18 -0.70
C GLY A 383 53.93 13.15 -1.07
N GLN A 384 53.57 12.06 -1.76
CA GLN A 384 54.48 11.00 -2.18
C GLN A 384 55.43 11.43 -3.33
N ILE A 385 54.92 12.31 -4.22
CA ILE A 385 55.72 12.77 -5.38
C ILE A 385 56.34 14.16 -5.17
N SER A 386 56.23 14.76 -3.98
CA SER A 386 56.70 16.11 -3.68
C SER A 386 58.18 16.31 -4.04
N ALA A 387 59.05 15.32 -3.77
CA ALA A 387 60.48 15.39 -4.11
C ALA A 387 60.72 15.38 -5.63
N ALA A 388 59.98 14.56 -6.37
CA ALA A 388 60.07 14.51 -7.83
C ALA A 388 59.55 15.80 -8.49
N LEU A 389 58.44 16.34 -7.98
CA LEU A 389 57.88 17.62 -8.45
C LEU A 389 58.84 18.81 -8.20
N ALA A 390 59.45 18.85 -7.00
CA ALA A 390 60.47 19.88 -6.70
C ALA A 390 61.65 19.75 -7.66
N HIS A 391 62.09 18.54 -7.97
CA HIS A 391 63.17 18.28 -8.94
C HIS A 391 62.76 18.73 -10.35
N GLU A 392 61.57 18.38 -10.81
CA GLU A 392 61.05 18.71 -12.15
C GLU A 392 60.83 20.23 -12.37
N ILE A 393 60.47 20.97 -11.30
CA ILE A 393 60.41 22.41 -11.33
C ILE A 393 61.81 23.05 -11.28
N ASN A 394 62.72 22.56 -10.44
CA ASN A 394 64.05 23.10 -10.28
C ASN A 394 64.93 22.89 -11.52
N GLN A 395 64.69 21.89 -12.33
CA GLN A 395 65.46 21.65 -13.56
C GLN A 395 65.36 22.78 -14.57
N PRO A 396 64.17 23.18 -15.06
CA PRO A 396 64.06 24.33 -15.98
C PRO A 396 64.50 25.63 -15.34
N LEU A 397 64.16 25.85 -14.03
CA LEU A 397 64.61 27.04 -13.33
C LEU A 397 66.13 27.16 -13.24
N GLY A 398 66.83 26.04 -12.98
CA GLY A 398 68.29 25.96 -12.98
C GLY A 398 68.89 26.14 -14.39
N ALA A 399 68.22 25.70 -15.44
CA ALA A 399 68.61 25.93 -16.82
C ALA A 399 68.46 27.42 -17.20
N ILE A 400 67.32 28.02 -16.84
CA ILE A 400 67.07 29.46 -17.00
C ILE A 400 68.18 30.30 -16.35
N LEU A 401 68.53 29.96 -15.09
CA LEU A 401 69.56 30.68 -14.37
C LEU A 401 70.90 30.58 -15.05
N ARG A 402 71.37 29.37 -15.42
CA ARG A 402 72.64 29.16 -16.11
C ARG A 402 72.67 29.87 -17.47
N ASN A 403 71.60 29.78 -18.24
CA ASN A 403 71.48 30.49 -19.52
C ASN A 403 71.50 32.00 -19.35
N ALA A 404 70.86 32.55 -18.31
CA ALA A 404 70.90 33.97 -18.00
C ALA A 404 72.29 34.44 -17.60
N GLU A 405 73.03 33.65 -16.78
CA GLU A 405 74.40 33.91 -16.43
C GLU A 405 75.31 33.86 -17.67
N ALA A 406 75.17 32.88 -18.57
CA ALA A 406 75.87 32.78 -19.82
C ALA A 406 75.59 34.01 -20.72
N ALA A 407 74.34 34.42 -20.89
CA ALA A 407 74.00 35.62 -21.67
C ALA A 407 74.66 36.86 -21.10
N ALA A 408 74.71 37.01 -19.77
CA ALA A 408 75.36 38.13 -19.10
C ALA A 408 76.89 38.15 -19.35
N LEU A 409 77.53 36.98 -19.38
CA LEU A 409 78.94 36.88 -19.70
C LEU A 409 79.25 37.25 -21.17
N PHE A 410 78.42 36.74 -22.11
CA PHE A 410 78.54 37.11 -23.53
C PHE A 410 78.38 38.61 -23.79
N MET A 411 77.51 39.26 -23.04
CA MET A 411 77.30 40.73 -23.14
C MET A 411 78.46 41.56 -22.61
N GLN A 412 79.35 41.01 -21.78
CA GLN A 412 80.54 41.71 -21.23
C GLN A 412 81.72 41.68 -22.17
N HIS A 413 81.70 40.91 -23.28
CA HIS A 413 82.75 40.93 -24.27
C HIS A 413 82.82 42.22 -25.10
N GLU A 414 84.01 42.68 -25.54
CA GLU A 414 84.19 43.90 -26.34
C GLU A 414 83.39 43.86 -27.68
N SER A 415 83.07 42.66 -28.19
CA SER A 415 82.25 42.44 -29.36
C SER A 415 81.22 41.33 -29.03
N PRO A 416 80.09 41.61 -28.48
CA PRO A 416 79.09 40.63 -28.09
C PRO A 416 78.53 39.88 -29.31
N ASP A 417 78.43 38.54 -29.23
CA ASP A 417 77.77 37.72 -30.26
C ASP A 417 76.26 37.76 -30.03
N LEU A 418 75.60 38.64 -30.78
CA LEU A 418 74.16 38.84 -30.69
C LEU A 418 73.32 37.62 -31.14
N GLN A 419 73.86 36.74 -32.00
CA GLN A 419 73.21 35.50 -32.44
C GLN A 419 73.15 34.50 -31.30
N GLU A 420 74.29 34.30 -30.60
CA GLU A 420 74.38 33.40 -29.46
C GLU A 420 73.56 33.88 -28.29
N ILE A 421 73.52 35.19 -28.00
CA ILE A 421 72.69 35.76 -26.98
C ILE A 421 71.20 35.54 -27.32
N SER A 422 70.81 35.70 -28.58
CA SER A 422 69.42 35.46 -29.01
C SER A 422 69.04 33.98 -28.88
N ALA A 423 69.95 33.04 -29.16
CA ALA A 423 69.72 31.61 -28.97
C ALA A 423 69.54 31.25 -27.49
N ILE A 424 70.38 31.83 -26.60
CA ILE A 424 70.28 31.64 -25.14
C ILE A 424 68.94 32.18 -24.62
N LEU A 425 68.45 33.34 -25.07
CA LEU A 425 67.17 33.91 -24.68
C LEU A 425 65.98 33.04 -25.14
N GLU A 426 66.10 32.44 -26.32
CA GLU A 426 65.09 31.49 -26.82
C GLU A 426 65.06 30.20 -25.98
N ASP A 427 66.18 29.71 -25.51
CA ASP A 427 66.23 28.55 -24.61
C ASP A 427 65.67 28.88 -23.22
N ILE A 428 65.93 30.08 -22.67
CA ILE A 428 65.29 30.58 -21.44
C ILE A 428 63.74 30.58 -21.62
N ARG A 429 63.27 31.07 -22.77
CA ARG A 429 61.82 31.12 -23.04
C ARG A 429 61.18 29.73 -23.10
N LYS A 430 61.88 28.74 -23.70
CA LYS A 430 61.45 27.33 -23.75
C LYS A 430 61.38 26.69 -22.36
N ASP A 431 62.40 26.95 -21.52
CA ASP A 431 62.48 26.39 -20.17
C ASP A 431 61.45 27.03 -19.24
N ASP A 432 61.09 28.35 -19.39
CA ASP A 432 60.01 29.00 -18.69
C ASP A 432 58.64 28.42 -19.05
N GLN A 433 58.40 28.15 -20.36
CA GLN A 433 57.17 27.46 -20.80
C GLN A 433 57.09 26.04 -20.24
N ARG A 434 58.23 25.34 -20.12
CA ARG A 434 58.26 23.99 -19.54
C ARG A 434 57.94 24.02 -18.05
N ALA A 435 58.49 24.98 -17.27
CA ALA A 435 58.20 25.17 -15.85
C ALA A 435 56.71 25.49 -15.63
N SER A 436 56.15 26.42 -16.42
CA SER A 436 54.74 26.78 -16.37
C SER A 436 53.82 25.58 -16.64
N ALA A 437 54.15 24.75 -17.62
CA ALA A 437 53.34 23.53 -17.93
C ALA A 437 53.37 22.50 -16.78
N VAL A 438 54.48 22.38 -16.03
CA VAL A 438 54.52 21.54 -14.83
C VAL A 438 53.63 22.09 -13.73
N ILE A 439 53.70 23.40 -13.46
CA ILE A 439 52.85 24.08 -12.43
C ILE A 439 51.37 23.91 -12.76
N ASP A 440 51.00 24.10 -14.01
CA ASP A 440 49.57 23.97 -14.43
C ASP A 440 49.08 22.52 -14.28
N ARG A 441 49.89 21.50 -14.55
CA ARG A 441 49.59 20.08 -14.29
C ARG A 441 49.34 19.83 -12.79
N ILE A 442 50.20 20.37 -11.93
CA ILE A 442 50.07 20.26 -10.48
C ILE A 442 48.75 20.91 -10.01
N ARG A 443 48.47 22.12 -10.51
CA ARG A 443 47.20 22.81 -10.17
C ARG A 443 45.97 22.05 -10.62
N ALA A 444 45.99 21.42 -11.79
CA ALA A 444 44.88 20.63 -12.30
C ALA A 444 44.59 19.41 -11.40
N LEU A 445 45.61 18.73 -10.88
CA LEU A 445 45.48 17.61 -9.96
C LEU A 445 44.89 17.99 -8.58
N LEU A 446 45.12 19.25 -8.14
CA LEU A 446 44.68 19.75 -6.84
C LEU A 446 43.30 20.45 -6.89
N ARG A 447 42.75 20.72 -8.06
CA ARG A 447 41.50 21.46 -8.19
C ARG A 447 40.31 20.73 -7.53
N HIS A 448 39.53 21.47 -6.74
CA HIS A 448 38.19 21.10 -6.33
C HIS A 448 37.26 21.32 -7.54
N GLY A 449 36.71 20.27 -8.11
CA GLY A 449 35.78 20.39 -9.22
C GLY A 449 34.74 19.25 -9.21
N GLU A 450 33.59 19.51 -9.80
CA GLU A 450 32.61 18.47 -10.11
C GLU A 450 33.23 17.47 -11.08
N VAL A 451 32.92 16.18 -10.89
CA VAL A 451 33.40 15.08 -11.76
C VAL A 451 32.87 15.32 -13.19
N ALA A 452 33.79 15.68 -14.09
CA ALA A 452 33.44 15.95 -15.49
C ALA A 452 33.69 14.72 -16.36
N MET A 453 32.66 13.91 -16.58
CA MET A 453 32.73 12.74 -17.49
C MET A 453 32.81 13.20 -18.94
N THR A 454 34.01 13.16 -19.53
CA THR A 454 34.29 13.55 -20.91
C THR A 454 34.84 12.38 -21.73
N THR A 455 34.97 12.56 -23.03
CA THR A 455 35.65 11.61 -23.93
C THR A 455 37.16 11.79 -23.80
N LEU A 456 37.86 10.76 -23.35
CA LEU A 456 39.33 10.79 -23.10
C LEU A 456 40.07 9.97 -24.11
N ASN A 457 41.18 10.53 -24.60
CA ASN A 457 42.19 9.78 -25.37
C ASN A 457 43.15 9.09 -24.39
N VAL A 458 43.05 7.75 -24.30
CA VAL A 458 43.83 6.92 -23.37
C VAL A 458 45.34 7.12 -23.57
N ARG A 459 45.80 7.21 -24.82
CA ARG A 459 47.22 7.43 -25.13
C ARG A 459 47.77 8.74 -24.58
N SER A 460 46.98 9.83 -24.71
CA SER A 460 47.36 11.13 -24.17
C SER A 460 47.43 11.10 -22.65
N VAL A 461 46.43 10.54 -21.98
CA VAL A 461 46.41 10.44 -20.51
C VAL A 461 47.58 9.63 -19.97
N LEU A 462 47.90 8.49 -20.58
CA LEU A 462 49.03 7.66 -20.18
C LEU A 462 50.38 8.34 -20.47
N GLY A 463 50.51 9.05 -21.60
CA GLY A 463 51.70 9.83 -21.95
C GLY A 463 51.96 10.97 -20.96
N ASP A 464 50.94 11.70 -20.53
CA ASP A 464 51.04 12.77 -19.54
C ASP A 464 51.55 12.25 -18.20
N VAL A 465 50.97 11.13 -17.71
CA VAL A 465 51.38 10.51 -16.44
C VAL A 465 52.80 9.96 -16.52
N ALA A 466 53.17 9.28 -17.62
CA ALA A 466 54.51 8.76 -17.79
C ALA A 466 55.55 9.90 -17.85
N THR A 467 55.25 11.00 -18.53
CA THR A 467 56.13 12.19 -18.58
C THR A 467 56.35 12.77 -17.19
N LEU A 468 55.33 12.82 -16.35
CA LEU A 468 55.43 13.29 -14.98
C LEU A 468 56.28 12.40 -14.07
N LEU A 469 56.23 11.07 -14.27
CA LEU A 469 56.90 10.10 -13.40
C LEU A 469 58.30 9.67 -13.90
N ARG A 470 58.71 9.98 -15.13
CA ARG A 470 60.03 9.66 -15.67
C ARG A 470 61.19 10.13 -14.81
N PRO A 471 61.21 11.38 -14.25
CA PRO A 471 62.30 11.81 -13.40
C PRO A 471 62.40 10.99 -12.11
N ASP A 472 61.28 10.67 -11.48
CA ASP A 472 61.23 9.84 -10.26
C ASP A 472 61.65 8.39 -10.55
N ALA A 473 61.20 7.82 -11.65
CA ALA A 473 61.62 6.50 -12.12
C ALA A 473 63.15 6.43 -12.37
N ALA A 474 63.72 7.46 -13.04
CA ALA A 474 65.16 7.53 -13.28
C ALA A 474 65.95 7.68 -11.97
N ALA A 475 65.51 8.52 -11.02
CA ALA A 475 66.12 8.68 -9.71
C ALA A 475 66.14 7.37 -8.89
N ARG A 476 65.10 6.56 -9.05
CA ARG A 476 64.96 5.23 -8.41
C ARG A 476 65.57 4.09 -9.22
N HIS A 477 66.23 4.37 -10.34
CA HIS A 477 66.78 3.36 -11.29
C HIS A 477 65.73 2.33 -11.73
N VAL A 478 64.52 2.78 -12.10
CA VAL A 478 63.41 1.96 -12.58
C VAL A 478 63.13 2.31 -14.04
N ALA A 479 63.05 1.32 -14.92
CA ALA A 479 62.59 1.50 -16.30
C ALA A 479 61.08 1.63 -16.32
N LEU A 480 60.54 2.80 -16.75
CA LEU A 480 59.11 3.03 -16.96
C LEU A 480 58.77 2.91 -18.45
N GLU A 481 58.07 1.84 -18.81
CA GLU A 481 57.76 1.48 -20.20
C GLU A 481 56.26 1.63 -20.49
N LEU A 482 55.93 2.19 -21.67
CA LEU A 482 54.57 2.26 -22.18
C LEU A 482 54.47 1.37 -23.42
N THR A 483 53.65 0.33 -23.36
CA THR A 483 53.34 -0.55 -24.48
C THR A 483 51.89 -0.38 -24.92
N LEU A 484 51.66 0.40 -25.96
CA LEU A 484 50.34 0.76 -26.44
C LEU A 484 50.13 0.25 -27.87
N PRO A 485 49.11 -0.53 -28.17
CA PRO A 485 48.74 -0.91 -29.52
C PRO A 485 48.37 0.32 -30.36
N GLY A 486 48.38 0.17 -31.69
CA GLY A 486 48.16 1.27 -32.62
C GLY A 486 46.81 1.97 -32.46
N ASP A 487 45.78 1.22 -32.21
CA ASP A 487 44.39 1.72 -32.19
C ASP A 487 43.74 1.39 -30.85
N ILE A 488 43.59 2.40 -30.00
CA ILE A 488 42.88 2.31 -28.71
C ILE A 488 41.69 3.26 -28.77
N PRO A 489 40.46 2.77 -28.60
CA PRO A 489 39.28 3.62 -28.62
C PRO A 489 39.29 4.63 -27.47
N ALA A 490 38.66 5.78 -27.68
CA ALA A 490 38.46 6.75 -26.63
C ALA A 490 37.53 6.19 -25.54
N VAL A 491 37.77 6.55 -24.29
CA VAL A 491 36.98 6.10 -23.14
C VAL A 491 36.23 7.26 -22.52
N ARG A 492 35.16 6.95 -21.79
CA ARG A 492 34.41 7.94 -21.03
C ARG A 492 34.95 8.05 -19.61
N GLY A 493 35.35 9.25 -19.19
CA GLY A 493 35.89 9.43 -17.84
C GLY A 493 36.23 10.88 -17.49
N ASP A 494 36.66 11.08 -16.25
CA ASP A 494 37.28 12.31 -15.77
C ASP A 494 38.80 12.18 -15.86
N GLN A 495 39.42 13.05 -16.66
CA GLN A 495 40.86 12.97 -16.94
C GLN A 495 41.69 13.03 -15.65
N VAL A 496 41.36 13.92 -14.71
CA VAL A 496 42.09 14.13 -13.47
C VAL A 496 42.01 12.88 -12.57
N GLN A 497 40.82 12.28 -12.48
CA GLN A 497 40.64 11.08 -11.67
C GLN A 497 41.34 9.86 -12.27
N VAL A 498 41.29 9.68 -13.58
CA VAL A 498 42.01 8.59 -14.26
C VAL A 498 43.52 8.76 -14.12
N GLN A 499 44.05 10.00 -14.26
CA GLN A 499 45.44 10.30 -13.99
C GLN A 499 45.83 9.99 -12.53
N GLN A 500 44.99 10.29 -11.57
CA GLN A 500 45.20 9.97 -10.15
C GLN A 500 45.31 8.44 -9.92
N VAL A 501 44.45 7.64 -10.54
CA VAL A 501 44.52 6.18 -10.45
C VAL A 501 45.86 5.68 -11.01
N LEU A 502 46.25 6.14 -12.20
CA LEU A 502 47.50 5.76 -12.84
C LEU A 502 48.71 6.14 -12.00
N LEU A 503 48.77 7.37 -11.50
CA LEU A 503 49.85 7.84 -10.60
C LEU A 503 49.97 6.92 -9.39
N ASN A 504 48.87 6.62 -8.72
CA ASN A 504 48.86 5.76 -7.54
C ASN A 504 49.36 4.34 -7.86
N LEU A 505 48.90 3.74 -8.97
CA LEU A 505 49.32 2.37 -9.36
C LEU A 505 50.79 2.29 -9.77
N ILE A 506 51.27 3.26 -10.57
CA ILE A 506 52.66 3.31 -11.02
C ILE A 506 53.61 3.55 -9.84
N LEU A 507 53.30 4.50 -8.95
CA LEU A 507 54.10 4.74 -7.73
C LEU A 507 54.12 3.51 -6.81
N ASN A 508 53.01 2.80 -6.66
CA ASN A 508 53.00 1.54 -5.90
C ASN A 508 53.87 0.47 -6.54
N GLY A 509 53.90 0.38 -7.88
CA GLY A 509 54.79 -0.49 -8.62
C GLY A 509 56.26 -0.12 -8.40
N MET A 510 56.62 1.18 -8.45
CA MET A 510 57.99 1.64 -8.18
C MET A 510 58.41 1.35 -6.74
N ASP A 511 57.54 1.55 -5.77
CA ASP A 511 57.80 1.27 -4.35
C ASP A 511 58.02 -0.25 -4.11
N SER A 512 57.36 -1.14 -4.87
CA SER A 512 57.54 -2.60 -4.77
C SER A 512 58.94 -3.06 -5.20
N LEU A 513 59.63 -2.23 -5.99
CA LEU A 513 60.97 -2.46 -6.51
C LEU A 513 62.09 -2.02 -5.54
N GLU A 514 61.75 -1.35 -4.45
CA GLU A 514 62.73 -0.93 -3.46
C GLU A 514 63.40 -2.14 -2.81
N GLY A 515 64.79 -2.17 -2.89
CA GLY A 515 65.60 -3.29 -2.40
C GLY A 515 65.62 -4.52 -3.31
N VAL A 516 65.09 -4.49 -4.52
CA VAL A 516 65.27 -5.53 -5.54
C VAL A 516 66.58 -5.26 -6.31
N SER A 517 67.48 -6.21 -6.27
CA SER A 517 68.81 -6.10 -6.95
C SER A 517 69.14 -7.30 -7.82
N ASP A 518 68.37 -8.36 -7.78
CA ASP A 518 68.59 -9.66 -8.44
C ASP A 518 68.02 -9.73 -9.87
N ARG A 519 67.27 -8.65 -10.30
CA ARG A 519 66.56 -8.60 -11.58
C ARG A 519 66.39 -7.16 -12.09
N PRO A 520 66.10 -6.99 -13.41
CA PRO A 520 65.77 -5.69 -13.95
C PRO A 520 64.56 -5.06 -13.22
N ARG A 521 64.68 -3.81 -12.83
CA ARG A 521 63.65 -3.02 -12.15
C ARG A 521 62.82 -2.29 -13.20
N SER A 522 61.61 -2.76 -13.46
CA SER A 522 60.74 -2.14 -14.45
C SER A 522 59.28 -2.06 -13.98
N VAL A 523 58.62 -1.01 -14.44
CA VAL A 523 57.16 -0.86 -14.38
C VAL A 523 56.66 -0.65 -15.80
N THR A 524 55.82 -1.57 -16.28
CA THR A 524 55.28 -1.57 -17.64
C THR A 524 53.80 -1.23 -17.60
N VAL A 525 53.37 -0.21 -18.33
CA VAL A 525 51.96 0.17 -18.48
C VAL A 525 51.48 -0.24 -19.86
N THR A 526 50.41 -1.03 -19.91
CA THR A 526 49.82 -1.45 -21.19
C THR A 526 48.32 -1.07 -21.25
N ALA A 527 47.79 -0.90 -22.46
CA ALA A 527 46.34 -0.74 -22.67
C ALA A 527 45.93 -1.64 -23.83
N ARG A 528 44.76 -2.28 -23.69
CA ARG A 528 44.19 -3.14 -24.74
C ARG A 528 42.65 -3.06 -24.73
N CYS A 529 42.05 -3.37 -25.86
CA CYS A 529 40.59 -3.53 -25.90
C CYS A 529 40.17 -4.83 -25.20
N GLU A 530 39.24 -4.75 -24.26
CA GLU A 530 38.61 -5.91 -23.63
C GLU A 530 37.18 -6.05 -24.18
N GLY A 531 37.05 -6.75 -25.35
CA GLY A 531 35.77 -6.85 -26.06
C GLY A 531 35.32 -5.54 -26.71
N PRO A 532 34.04 -5.46 -27.15
CA PRO A 532 33.56 -4.31 -27.93
C PRO A 532 33.21 -3.05 -27.10
N GLY A 533 33.26 -3.12 -25.76
CA GLY A 533 32.70 -2.04 -24.90
C GLY A 533 33.68 -1.48 -23.85
N SER A 534 34.86 -2.01 -23.67
CA SER A 534 35.80 -1.56 -22.62
C SER A 534 37.25 -1.57 -23.05
N VAL A 535 38.03 -0.68 -22.46
CA VAL A 535 39.49 -0.65 -22.55
C VAL A 535 40.06 -1.09 -21.21
N GLU A 536 40.89 -2.14 -21.21
CA GLU A 536 41.68 -2.57 -20.06
C GLU A 536 43.03 -1.83 -20.05
N ILE A 537 43.39 -1.29 -18.90
CA ILE A 537 44.69 -0.70 -18.65
C ILE A 537 45.34 -1.52 -17.54
N SER A 538 46.62 -1.92 -17.74
CA SER A 538 47.36 -2.67 -16.76
C SER A 538 48.67 -1.99 -16.41
N VAL A 539 49.05 -2.05 -15.13
CA VAL A 539 50.34 -1.62 -14.59
C VAL A 539 50.99 -2.83 -13.97
N THR A 540 52.11 -3.28 -14.56
CA THR A 540 52.87 -4.47 -14.16
C THR A 540 54.21 -4.06 -13.62
N ASP A 541 54.60 -4.54 -12.45
CA ASP A 541 55.92 -4.35 -11.84
C ASP A 541 56.70 -5.67 -11.79
N THR A 542 58.04 -5.57 -11.74
CA THR A 542 58.96 -6.71 -11.53
C THR A 542 59.41 -6.81 -10.06
N GLY A 543 58.60 -6.32 -9.13
CA GLY A 543 58.91 -6.24 -7.71
C GLY A 543 58.69 -7.54 -6.92
N ARG A 544 58.40 -7.38 -5.63
CA ARG A 544 58.24 -8.51 -4.69
C ARG A 544 56.92 -9.24 -4.83
N GLY A 545 56.00 -8.73 -5.65
CA GLY A 545 54.64 -9.25 -5.77
C GLY A 545 53.75 -8.96 -4.54
N ILE A 546 52.59 -9.59 -4.51
CA ILE A 546 51.57 -9.44 -3.45
C ILE A 546 51.54 -10.73 -2.61
N ASP A 547 51.68 -10.60 -1.28
CA ASP A 547 51.49 -11.74 -0.37
C ASP A 547 50.07 -12.29 -0.50
N ALA A 548 49.92 -13.59 -0.71
CA ALA A 548 48.65 -14.26 -0.88
C ALA A 548 47.64 -13.98 0.27
N ARG A 549 48.17 -13.77 1.49
CA ARG A 549 47.35 -13.41 2.67
C ARG A 549 46.73 -12.04 2.58
N HIS A 550 47.26 -11.15 1.76
CA HIS A 550 46.84 -9.75 1.65
C HIS A 550 46.01 -9.46 0.42
N VAL A 551 45.93 -10.34 -0.57
CA VAL A 551 45.23 -10.12 -1.84
C VAL A 551 43.77 -9.69 -1.63
N GLY A 552 43.02 -10.34 -0.71
CA GLY A 552 41.62 -10.02 -0.40
C GLY A 552 41.42 -8.65 0.27
N ARG A 553 42.46 -8.12 0.91
CA ARG A 553 42.42 -6.91 1.73
C ARG A 553 43.07 -5.68 1.09
N LEU A 554 43.71 -5.83 -0.07
CA LEU A 554 44.45 -4.76 -0.74
C LEU A 554 43.65 -3.47 -0.99
N PHE A 555 42.35 -3.63 -1.20
CA PHE A 555 41.44 -2.53 -1.49
C PHE A 555 40.61 -2.07 -0.27
N GLU A 556 40.89 -2.64 0.92
CA GLU A 556 40.27 -2.16 2.16
C GLU A 556 40.87 -0.79 2.55
N PRO A 557 40.07 0.18 2.95
CA PRO A 557 40.53 1.46 3.47
C PRO A 557 41.51 1.25 4.65
N PHE A 558 42.58 2.04 4.69
CA PHE A 558 43.64 2.01 5.71
C PHE A 558 44.49 0.73 5.76
N PHE A 559 44.31 -0.20 4.82
CA PHE A 559 45.20 -1.35 4.71
C PHE A 559 46.48 -0.96 4.01
N THR A 560 47.62 -1.17 4.69
CA THR A 560 48.98 -0.91 4.14
C THR A 560 50.01 -1.86 4.70
N THR A 561 50.97 -2.23 3.87
CA THR A 561 52.18 -2.98 4.24
C THR A 561 53.40 -2.05 4.34
N LYS A 562 53.25 -0.76 4.05
CA LYS A 562 54.33 0.24 4.05
C LYS A 562 54.41 0.96 5.38
N ALA A 563 55.59 1.18 5.95
CA ALA A 563 55.80 1.81 7.24
C ALA A 563 55.28 3.29 7.32
N LYS A 564 55.24 3.99 6.19
CA LYS A 564 54.77 5.40 6.09
C LYS A 564 53.51 5.56 5.24
N GLY A 565 52.85 4.47 4.84
CA GLY A 565 51.67 4.51 3.99
C GLY A 565 50.38 4.67 4.79
N ILE A 566 49.47 5.53 4.34
CA ILE A 566 48.14 5.73 4.97
C ILE A 566 47.15 4.60 4.61
N GLY A 567 47.44 3.79 3.59
CA GLY A 567 46.59 2.66 3.15
C GLY A 567 45.31 3.07 2.43
N MET A 568 45.19 4.30 1.94
CA MET A 568 43.99 4.79 1.24
C MET A 568 44.11 4.80 -0.29
N GLY A 569 45.31 4.70 -0.86
CA GLY A 569 45.51 4.87 -2.30
C GLY A 569 44.71 3.88 -3.16
N LEU A 570 44.83 2.58 -2.87
CA LEU A 570 44.16 1.53 -3.66
C LEU A 570 42.63 1.54 -3.47
N SER A 571 42.13 1.84 -2.26
CA SER A 571 40.70 1.94 -2.01
C SER A 571 40.05 3.14 -2.73
N ILE A 572 40.76 4.26 -2.78
CA ILE A 572 40.36 5.45 -3.55
C ILE A 572 40.38 5.16 -5.05
N SER A 573 41.47 4.53 -5.55
CA SER A 573 41.55 4.13 -6.95
C SER A 573 40.40 3.21 -7.37
N ARG A 574 40.06 2.26 -6.53
CA ARG A 574 38.89 1.37 -6.77
C ARG A 574 37.58 2.14 -6.83
N GLY A 575 37.33 3.04 -5.87
CA GLY A 575 36.12 3.88 -5.85
C GLY A 575 36.02 4.79 -7.08
N ILE A 576 37.16 5.35 -7.56
CA ILE A 576 37.19 6.14 -8.80
C ILE A 576 36.82 5.28 -10.00
N ILE A 577 37.42 4.11 -10.17
CA ILE A 577 37.18 3.23 -11.32
C ILE A 577 35.72 2.71 -11.30
N GLU A 578 35.21 2.33 -10.15
CA GLU A 578 33.80 1.91 -10.00
C GLU A 578 32.81 3.07 -10.33
N ALA A 579 33.14 4.30 -9.95
CA ALA A 579 32.35 5.49 -10.32
C ALA A 579 32.37 5.77 -11.83
N HIS A 580 33.41 5.32 -12.54
CA HIS A 580 33.52 5.37 -14.00
C HIS A 580 32.85 4.18 -14.72
N GLY A 581 32.20 3.26 -13.97
CA GLY A 581 31.57 2.05 -14.51
C GLY A 581 32.56 0.95 -14.87
N GLY A 582 33.79 1.04 -14.39
CA GLY A 582 34.87 0.06 -14.59
C GLY A 582 35.07 -0.84 -13.36
N ARG A 583 36.10 -1.69 -13.44
CA ARG A 583 36.53 -2.58 -12.36
C ARG A 583 38.04 -2.46 -12.17
N LEU A 584 38.55 -2.49 -10.91
CA LEU A 584 39.96 -2.53 -10.55
C LEU A 584 40.27 -3.82 -9.78
N TRP A 585 41.33 -4.55 -10.19
CA TRP A 585 41.77 -5.76 -9.50
C TRP A 585 43.29 -5.92 -9.60
N ALA A 586 43.87 -6.88 -8.87
CA ALA A 586 45.27 -7.16 -8.85
C ALA A 586 45.53 -8.66 -8.99
N GLU A 587 46.61 -9.02 -9.66
CA GLU A 587 47.06 -10.39 -9.90
C GLU A 587 48.55 -10.49 -9.67
N ASN A 588 49.05 -11.60 -9.07
CA ASN A 588 50.45 -11.91 -9.03
C ASN A 588 50.93 -12.49 -10.39
N GLN A 589 52.08 -12.08 -10.81
CA GLN A 589 52.79 -12.66 -11.94
C GLN A 589 53.84 -13.66 -11.45
N ALA A 590 54.54 -14.35 -12.38
CA ALA A 590 55.69 -15.18 -12.04
C ALA A 590 56.78 -14.35 -11.34
N VAL A 591 56.87 -13.07 -11.69
CA VAL A 591 57.72 -12.05 -11.06
C VAL A 591 56.90 -10.77 -10.92
N GLY A 592 56.75 -10.26 -9.68
CA GLY A 592 56.04 -9.03 -9.41
C GLY A 592 54.52 -9.15 -9.39
N ALA A 593 53.82 -8.03 -9.58
CA ALA A 593 52.37 -7.94 -9.59
C ALA A 593 51.86 -7.13 -10.78
N THR A 594 50.59 -7.37 -11.14
CA THR A 594 49.88 -6.57 -12.14
C THR A 594 48.59 -6.05 -11.53
N PHE A 595 48.39 -4.74 -11.57
CA PHE A 595 47.13 -4.08 -11.31
C PHE A 595 46.45 -3.78 -12.62
N ARG A 596 45.15 -4.15 -12.74
CA ARG A 596 44.36 -3.97 -13.94
C ARG A 596 43.10 -3.19 -13.63
N PHE A 597 42.70 -2.32 -14.54
CA PHE A 597 41.39 -1.69 -14.46
C PHE A 597 40.75 -1.49 -15.84
N THR A 598 39.45 -1.42 -15.88
CA THR A 598 38.70 -1.20 -17.12
C THR A 598 38.00 0.17 -17.11
N LEU A 599 37.86 0.75 -18.31
CA LEU A 599 37.05 1.94 -18.54
C LEU A 599 36.10 1.70 -19.73
N PRO A 600 34.85 2.17 -19.68
CA PRO A 600 33.90 2.02 -20.78
C PRO A 600 34.34 2.87 -22.00
N VAL A 601 34.20 2.31 -23.19
CA VAL A 601 34.43 3.03 -24.45
C VAL A 601 33.43 4.17 -24.57
N ALA A 602 33.87 5.33 -25.03
CA ALA A 602 32.98 6.44 -25.33
C ALA A 602 32.10 6.07 -26.53
N SER A 603 30.79 6.03 -26.34
CA SER A 603 29.77 5.77 -27.39
C SER A 603 29.60 6.97 -28.30
#